data_df440a2e9716b435a9e7ef130e4037d0
#
_entry.id   df440a2e9716b435a9e7ef130e4037d0
#
_cell.length_a   1.000
_cell.length_b   1.000
_cell.length_c   1.000
_cell.angle_alpha   90.00
_cell.angle_beta   90.00
_cell.angle_gamma   90.00
#
_symmetry.space_group_name_H-M   'P 1'
#
loop_
_entity.id
_entity.type
_entity.pdbx_description
1 polymer ?
#
loop_
_entity_poly.entity_id
_entity_poly.type
_entity_poly.pdbx_seq_one_letter_code
_entity_poly.pdbx_strand_id
1 'polypeptide(L)'
;LPILHSAGTAFTEEAIKEKNEEIRRFITGYNLGVKYLQTYPRDKWGEILTQEFGLPETVAAQVDLPDYRPAMCPSSHDIKKAIAWLKNKGAIPGNYQGENLVDTTFIPGQFKP
;
A
#
# COMPACT_ATOMS: atom_id res chain seq x y z
N LEU A 1 12.41 17.21 -2.14
CA LEU A 1 11.60 16.39 -3.04
C LEU A 1 10.31 15.97 -2.36
N PRO A 2 9.18 16.12 -3.01
CA PRO A 2 7.94 15.63 -2.42
C PRO A 2 7.99 14.11 -2.28
N ILE A 3 7.47 13.61 -1.15
CA ILE A 3 7.33 12.17 -0.94
C ILE A 3 6.12 11.72 -1.75
N LEU A 4 6.37 10.81 -2.69
CA LEU A 4 5.31 10.18 -3.47
C LEU A 4 5.19 8.73 -3.05
N HIS A 5 3.95 8.25 -2.96
CA HIS A 5 3.71 6.83 -2.77
C HIS A 5 4.16 6.08 -4.01
N SER A 6 5.10 5.14 -3.84
CA SER A 6 5.64 4.37 -4.96
C SER A 6 4.80 3.15 -5.29
N ALA A 7 3.93 2.72 -4.38
CA ALA A 7 3.14 1.52 -4.55
C ALA A 7 1.85 1.61 -3.75
N GLY A 8 0.88 0.85 -4.18
CA GLY A 8 -0.39 0.70 -3.49
C GLY A 8 -1.00 -0.65 -3.84
N THR A 9 -1.99 -1.07 -3.07
CA THR A 9 -2.74 -2.29 -3.35
C THR A 9 -4.03 -1.94 -4.08
N ALA A 10 -4.29 -2.62 -5.18
CA ALA A 10 -5.50 -2.43 -5.97
C ALA A 10 -6.28 -3.74 -6.01
N PHE A 11 -7.59 -3.61 -6.03
CA PHE A 11 -8.51 -4.74 -6.17
C PHE A 11 -9.42 -4.47 -7.36
N THR A 12 -9.85 -5.54 -8.02
CA THR A 12 -10.82 -5.42 -9.10
C THR A 12 -12.20 -5.06 -8.55
N GLU A 13 -13.03 -4.46 -9.39
CA GLU A 13 -14.42 -4.15 -9.00
C GLU A 13 -15.17 -5.43 -8.61
N GLU A 14 -14.92 -6.52 -9.32
CA GLU A 14 -15.53 -7.82 -9.01
C GLU A 14 -15.10 -8.30 -7.62
N ALA A 15 -13.82 -8.22 -7.28
CA ALA A 15 -13.33 -8.60 -5.95
C ALA A 15 -13.95 -7.73 -4.85
N ILE A 16 -14.07 -6.44 -5.09
CA ILE A 16 -14.71 -5.53 -4.13
C ILE A 16 -16.15 -5.92 -3.86
N LYS A 17 -16.89 -6.33 -4.89
CA LYS A 17 -18.28 -6.77 -4.73
C LYS A 17 -18.39 -8.14 -4.06
N GLU A 18 -17.62 -9.10 -4.53
CA GLU A 18 -17.82 -10.51 -4.20
C GLU A 18 -16.94 -11.00 -3.05
N LYS A 19 -15.81 -10.34 -2.82
CA LYS A 19 -14.83 -10.75 -1.81
C LYS A 19 -14.58 -9.65 -0.77
N ASN A 20 -15.63 -8.95 -0.43
CA ASN A 20 -15.58 -7.86 0.54
C ASN A 20 -14.97 -8.28 1.88
N GLU A 21 -15.39 -9.44 2.38
CA GLU A 21 -14.91 -9.97 3.66
C GLU A 21 -13.43 -10.31 3.61
N GLU A 22 -12.98 -10.93 2.51
CA GLU A 22 -11.58 -11.29 2.33
C GLU A 22 -10.70 -10.05 2.22
N ILE A 23 -11.18 -8.99 1.59
CA ILE A 23 -10.45 -7.72 1.52
C ILE A 23 -10.30 -7.12 2.92
N ARG A 24 -11.35 -7.16 3.74
CA ARG A 24 -11.30 -6.68 5.12
C ARG A 24 -10.28 -7.47 5.94
N ARG A 25 -10.24 -8.77 5.76
CA ARG A 25 -9.25 -9.64 6.42
C ARG A 25 -7.83 -9.35 5.95
N PHE A 26 -7.65 -9.09 4.67
CA PHE A 26 -6.36 -8.69 4.12
C PHE A 26 -5.86 -7.41 4.80
N ILE A 27 -6.70 -6.41 4.91
CA ILE A 27 -6.35 -5.13 5.55
C ILE A 27 -6.02 -5.34 7.03
N THR A 28 -6.82 -6.15 7.72
CA THR A 28 -6.56 -6.50 9.12
C THR A 28 -5.20 -7.17 9.28
N GLY A 29 -4.90 -8.14 8.41
CA GLY A 29 -3.60 -8.82 8.41
C GLY A 29 -2.44 -7.88 8.12
N TYR A 30 -2.61 -6.98 7.16
CA TYR A 30 -1.61 -5.96 6.87
C TYR A 30 -1.33 -5.10 8.10
N ASN A 31 -2.37 -4.61 8.76
CA ASN A 31 -2.23 -3.77 9.96
C ASN A 31 -1.54 -4.52 11.10
N LEU A 32 -1.84 -5.80 11.27
CA LEU A 32 -1.16 -6.64 12.26
C LEU A 32 0.33 -6.80 11.93
N GLY A 33 0.65 -6.98 10.66
CA GLY A 33 2.04 -7.04 10.21
C GLY A 33 2.80 -5.75 10.49
N VAL A 34 2.20 -4.61 10.21
CA VAL A 34 2.79 -3.31 10.52
C VAL A 34 3.04 -3.18 12.02
N LYS A 35 2.06 -3.56 12.84
CA LYS A 35 2.20 -3.52 14.30
C LYS A 35 3.34 -4.41 14.76
N TYR A 36 3.51 -5.59 14.17
CA TYR A 36 4.61 -6.49 14.47
C TYR A 36 5.96 -5.80 14.21
N LEU A 37 6.11 -5.17 13.05
CA LEU A 37 7.35 -4.46 12.69
C LEU A 37 7.64 -3.28 13.62
N GLN A 38 6.61 -2.62 14.13
CA GLN A 38 6.76 -1.51 15.07
C GLN A 38 7.08 -1.95 16.49
N THR A 39 6.70 -3.18 16.84
CA THR A 39 6.79 -3.69 18.21
C THR A 39 8.06 -4.49 18.45
N TYR A 40 8.46 -5.30 17.46
CA TYR A 40 9.57 -6.24 17.61
C TYR A 40 10.85 -5.71 16.97
N PRO A 41 12.03 -6.06 17.54
CA PRO A 41 13.31 -5.60 16.99
C PRO A 41 13.67 -6.34 15.70
N ARG A 42 14.66 -5.79 15.01
CA ARG A 42 15.15 -6.29 13.72
C ARG A 42 15.46 -7.79 13.71
N ASP A 43 16.05 -8.32 14.78
CA ASP A 43 16.41 -9.74 14.82
C ASP A 43 15.19 -10.65 14.69
N LYS A 44 14.04 -10.23 15.20
CA LYS A 44 12.81 -11.02 15.12
C LYS A 44 12.22 -11.03 13.71
N TRP A 45 12.03 -9.86 13.10
CA TRP A 45 11.49 -9.84 11.74
C TRP A 45 12.55 -10.20 10.68
N GLY A 46 13.84 -10.05 10.99
CA GLY A 46 14.91 -10.53 10.13
C GLY A 46 14.91 -12.04 9.95
N GLU A 47 14.58 -12.79 11.02
CA GLU A 47 14.39 -14.24 10.93
C GLU A 47 13.30 -14.62 9.92
N ILE A 48 12.22 -13.83 9.88
CA ILE A 48 11.13 -14.04 8.92
C ILE A 48 11.64 -13.86 7.49
N LEU A 49 12.45 -12.85 7.24
CA LEU A 49 13.03 -12.62 5.92
C LEU A 49 13.87 -13.82 5.46
N THR A 50 14.61 -14.43 6.38
CA THR A 50 15.43 -15.60 6.06
C THR A 50 14.57 -16.86 5.88
N GLN A 51 13.66 -17.13 6.81
CA GLN A 51 12.90 -18.37 6.83
C GLN A 51 11.78 -18.40 5.79
N GLU A 52 11.06 -17.30 5.63
CA GLU A 52 9.89 -17.25 4.73
C GLU A 52 10.24 -16.78 3.32
N PHE A 53 11.22 -15.90 3.18
CA PHE A 53 11.58 -15.32 1.89
C PHE A 53 12.91 -15.83 1.35
N GLY A 54 13.62 -16.67 2.13
CA GLY A 54 14.86 -17.28 1.66
C GLY A 54 16.06 -16.35 1.54
N LEU A 55 16.02 -15.18 2.18
CA LEU A 55 17.15 -14.26 2.16
C LEU A 55 18.29 -14.80 3.02
N PRO A 56 19.55 -14.71 2.55
CA PRO A 56 20.69 -15.01 3.40
C PRO A 56 20.70 -14.15 4.66
N GLU A 57 21.16 -14.70 5.78
CA GLU A 57 21.20 -13.98 7.05
C GLU A 57 21.97 -12.66 6.96
N THR A 58 23.06 -12.65 6.21
CA THR A 58 23.87 -11.45 6.01
C THR A 58 23.11 -10.35 5.28
N VAL A 59 22.27 -10.73 4.33
CA VAL A 59 21.42 -9.80 3.58
C VAL A 59 20.27 -9.33 4.46
N ALA A 60 19.61 -10.24 5.16
CA ALA A 60 18.50 -9.91 6.05
C ALA A 60 18.92 -8.93 7.15
N ALA A 61 20.16 -9.03 7.63
CA ALA A 61 20.69 -8.13 8.65
C ALA A 61 20.89 -6.69 8.13
N GLN A 62 20.96 -6.50 6.83
CA GLN A 62 21.22 -5.20 6.20
C GLN A 62 20.01 -4.58 5.49
N VAL A 63 18.91 -5.29 5.43
CA VAL A 63 17.71 -4.78 4.78
C VAL A 63 17.14 -3.62 5.57
N ASP A 64 16.91 -2.50 4.88
CA ASP A 64 16.17 -1.38 5.42
C ASP A 64 14.74 -1.47 4.94
N LEU A 65 13.82 -1.60 5.89
CA LEU A 65 12.40 -1.59 5.56
C LEU A 65 11.89 -0.16 5.51
N PRO A 66 10.94 0.14 4.60
CA PRO A 66 10.24 1.42 4.65
C PRO A 66 9.55 1.62 5.99
N ASP A 67 9.23 2.87 6.31
CA ASP A 67 8.42 3.20 7.48
C ASP A 67 6.97 2.84 7.21
N TYR A 68 6.64 1.57 7.38
CA TYR A 68 5.28 1.08 7.15
C TYR A 68 4.32 1.65 8.18
N ARG A 69 3.17 2.07 7.71
CA ARG A 69 2.08 2.59 8.53
C ARG A 69 0.83 1.76 8.33
N PRO A 70 -0.13 1.82 9.28
CA PRO A 70 -1.41 1.16 9.07
C PRO A 70 -2.04 1.52 7.74
N ALA A 71 -2.82 0.61 7.20
CA ALA A 71 -3.46 0.80 5.90
C ALA A 71 -4.24 2.12 5.88
N MET A 72 -4.09 2.86 4.80
CA MET A 72 -4.77 4.13 4.58
C MET A 72 -5.09 4.31 3.12
N CYS A 73 -6.11 5.08 2.84
CA CYS A 73 -6.38 5.49 1.46
C CYS A 73 -5.31 6.47 1.00
N PRO A 74 -4.92 6.42 -0.28
CA PRO A 74 -4.03 7.43 -0.83
C PRO A 74 -4.69 8.80 -0.76
N SER A 75 -3.88 9.85 -0.58
CA SER A 75 -4.42 11.19 -0.54
C SER A 75 -4.91 11.62 -1.94
N SER A 76 -5.94 12.47 -1.97
CA SER A 76 -6.42 13.00 -3.25
C SER A 76 -5.36 13.83 -3.95
N HIS A 77 -4.53 14.52 -3.19
CA HIS A 77 -3.42 15.31 -3.71
C HIS A 77 -2.41 14.42 -4.47
N ASP A 78 -2.01 13.29 -3.88
CA ASP A 78 -1.08 12.36 -4.51
C ASP A 78 -1.68 11.70 -5.74
N ILE A 79 -2.97 11.35 -5.68
CA ILE A 79 -3.68 10.79 -6.85
C ILE A 79 -3.72 11.80 -7.98
N LYS A 80 -4.03 13.05 -7.69
CA LYS A 80 -4.06 14.12 -8.72
C LYS A 80 -2.68 14.33 -9.35
N LYS A 81 -1.63 14.29 -8.55
CA LYS A 81 -0.25 14.39 -9.05
C LYS A 81 0.10 13.24 -9.96
N ALA A 82 -0.22 12.00 -9.56
CA ALA A 82 0.05 10.82 -10.36
C ALA A 82 -0.69 10.88 -11.70
N ILE A 83 -1.96 11.27 -11.67
CA ILE A 83 -2.77 11.42 -12.89
C ILE A 83 -2.16 12.48 -13.82
N ALA A 84 -1.78 13.64 -13.29
CA ALA A 84 -1.16 14.70 -14.08
C ALA A 84 0.14 14.23 -14.72
N TRP A 85 0.97 13.50 -13.96
CA TRP A 85 2.22 12.97 -14.47
C TRP A 85 2.00 11.96 -15.60
N LEU A 86 1.03 11.05 -15.41
CA LEU A 86 0.70 10.04 -16.42
C LEU A 86 0.12 10.68 -17.69
N LYS A 87 -0.69 11.71 -17.56
CA LYS A 87 -1.19 12.47 -18.71
C LYS A 87 -0.05 13.13 -19.47
N ASN A 88 0.87 13.75 -18.76
CA ASN A 88 2.03 14.40 -19.36
C ASN A 88 2.92 13.40 -20.12
N LYS A 89 3.00 12.16 -19.63
CA LYS A 89 3.73 11.08 -20.32
C LYS A 89 2.94 10.43 -21.46
N GLY A 90 1.68 10.77 -21.64
CA GLY A 90 0.82 10.15 -22.64
C GLY A 90 0.37 8.73 -22.28
N ALA A 91 0.53 8.31 -21.02
CA ALA A 91 0.18 6.97 -20.58
C ALA A 91 -1.33 6.78 -20.37
N ILE A 92 -2.06 7.86 -20.12
CA ILE A 92 -3.52 7.84 -19.97
C ILE A 92 -4.12 8.98 -20.78
N PRO A 93 -5.42 8.88 -21.17
CA PRO A 93 -6.10 9.94 -21.91
C PRO A 93 -6.11 11.26 -21.15
N GLY A 94 -5.99 12.37 -21.87
CA GLY A 94 -5.99 13.70 -21.27
C GLY A 94 -7.28 14.09 -20.58
N ASN A 95 -8.40 13.42 -20.92
CA ASN A 95 -9.70 13.66 -20.31
C ASN A 95 -9.99 12.72 -19.12
N TYR A 96 -9.05 11.86 -18.72
CA TYR A 96 -9.23 10.98 -17.58
C TYR A 96 -9.33 11.80 -16.29
N GLN A 97 -10.38 11.57 -15.49
CA GLN A 97 -10.66 12.34 -14.28
C GLN A 97 -10.31 11.61 -12.99
N GLY A 98 -10.16 10.28 -13.04
CA GLY A 98 -9.85 9.50 -11.85
C GLY A 98 -11.01 9.34 -10.87
N GLU A 99 -12.24 9.58 -11.31
CA GLU A 99 -13.41 9.32 -10.47
C GLU A 99 -13.45 7.84 -10.11
N ASN A 100 -13.84 7.54 -8.90
CA ASN A 100 -13.99 6.17 -8.40
C ASN A 100 -12.68 5.36 -8.38
N LEU A 101 -11.54 6.01 -8.51
CA LEU A 101 -10.26 5.31 -8.44
C LEU A 101 -9.95 4.82 -7.02
N VAL A 102 -10.36 5.56 -6.01
CA VAL A 102 -10.13 5.22 -4.61
C VAL A 102 -11.44 4.78 -3.96
N ASP A 103 -11.47 3.55 -3.46
CA ASP A 103 -12.60 3.02 -2.69
C ASP A 103 -12.33 3.29 -1.22
N THR A 104 -13.19 4.09 -0.58
CA THR A 104 -13.07 4.47 0.82
C THR A 104 -13.86 3.55 1.75
N THR A 105 -14.57 2.55 1.21
CA THR A 105 -15.47 1.69 1.98
C THR A 105 -14.74 0.91 3.07
N PHE A 106 -13.53 0.43 2.76
CA PHE A 106 -12.76 -0.44 3.66
C PHE A 106 -11.98 0.34 4.70
N ILE A 107 -11.67 1.61 4.44
CA ILE A 107 -10.93 2.49 5.35
C ILE A 107 -11.66 3.83 5.39
N PRO A 108 -12.83 3.90 6.07
CA PRO A 108 -13.65 5.11 6.06
C PRO A 108 -12.95 6.27 6.77
N GLY A 109 -13.19 7.47 6.26
CA GLY A 109 -12.74 8.71 6.89
C GLY A 109 -11.30 9.13 6.60
N GLN A 110 -10.55 8.34 5.83
CA GLN A 110 -9.14 8.64 5.57
C GLN A 110 -8.87 9.29 4.23
N PHE A 111 -9.81 9.25 3.32
CA PHE A 111 -9.67 9.92 2.03
C PHE A 111 -10.46 11.22 2.06
N LYS A 112 -9.79 12.32 1.71
CA LYS A 112 -10.43 13.64 1.58
C LYS A 112 -10.25 14.11 0.14
N PRO A 113 -11.36 14.25 -0.59
CA PRO A 113 -11.29 14.69 -1.98
C PRO A 113 -10.73 16.11 -2.13
#